data_b3a4bc98b58d4c851f988a96c39e8afe
#
_entry.id   b3a4bc98b58d4c851f988a96c39e8afe
#
_cell.length_a   1.000
_cell.length_b   1.000
_cell.length_c   1.000
_cell.angle_alpha   90.00
_cell.angle_beta   90.00
_cell.angle_gamma   90.00
#
_symmetry.space_group_name_H-M   'P 1'
#
loop_
_entity.id
_entity.type
_entity.pdbx_description
1 polymer ?
#
loop_
_entity_poly.entity_id
_entity_poly.type
_entity_poly.pdbx_seq_one_letter_code
_entity_poly.pdbx_strand_id
1 'polypeptide(L)'
;MNADLTRRRFIAAAGAAGLLAGCGGLPVVARTDNPGALPPLASDAWLDELESRSFAFFWETTNPANGLVPDRWPTPSFASVAAVGFGLSAYPVGVARGYVTRKQARDRVLTTLRFLRDAPQGPGREGMTGYRGFYYHFLDMQTGARFRDVELSTIDTALLVAGALHCAEFFDANDAAEGEIRSAVRTIYERIDWRWAQVRPPAMGHGWKPETGHLASDYKGYNEAMLLYLLALGSPTHPADPDAWKAWCSTYPRAWATRQGHTFLDYPSLFVHQFTHAWIDFRGMPDAWMRDKGIDYFENSRRATLAQRDFAIANPEGWAGYGEHSWGVTACDGPVDLQREWNGRRRRYISYGGRGMQAYDDGTIAPYGAGSSIVFNPDIVVPTLAAMRDNHGAHIVGRYGYYAYNRSFPFDDVKLTHGRVVPGFGWVDSDYLGIEVGPLLAMLANHRGGLVWQAMRRQPDLRRGLQRAGFSGGWLA
;
A
#
# COMPACT_ATOMS: atom_id res chain seq x y z
N MET A 1 -7.17 16.59 -13.78
CA MET A 1 -7.91 15.60 -13.02
C MET A 1 -8.13 14.29 -13.81
N ASN A 2 -7.25 13.97 -14.76
CA ASN A 2 -7.36 12.79 -15.64
C ASN A 2 -6.07 11.94 -15.75
N ALA A 3 -5.09 12.15 -14.88
CA ALA A 3 -3.79 11.47 -14.99
C ALA A 3 -3.73 10.08 -14.30
N ASP A 4 -4.62 9.81 -13.34
CA ASP A 4 -4.56 8.59 -12.53
C ASP A 4 -5.25 7.35 -13.18
N LEU A 5 -6.13 7.57 -14.14
CA LEU A 5 -6.86 6.49 -14.82
C LEU A 5 -6.01 5.73 -15.85
N THR A 6 -4.83 6.24 -16.21
CA THR A 6 -3.99 5.66 -17.27
C THR A 6 -3.02 4.59 -16.76
N ARG A 7 -2.80 4.50 -15.44
CA ARG A 7 -1.74 3.65 -14.86
C ARG A 7 -1.94 2.14 -15.04
N ARG A 8 -3.16 1.65 -15.21
CA ARG A 8 -3.42 0.20 -15.28
C ARG A 8 -4.34 -0.28 -16.42
N ARG A 9 -4.61 0.52 -17.44
CA ARG A 9 -5.43 0.09 -18.60
C ARG A 9 -4.83 -1.02 -19.46
N PHE A 10 -3.63 -1.54 -19.15
CA PHE A 10 -2.90 -2.47 -20.02
C PHE A 10 -2.87 -3.93 -19.54
N ILE A 11 -3.63 -4.30 -18.52
CA ILE A 11 -3.57 -5.66 -17.97
C ILE A 11 -4.87 -6.44 -18.27
N ALA A 12 -5.20 -6.58 -19.54
CA ALA A 12 -6.18 -7.56 -19.95
C ALA A 12 -5.61 -8.34 -21.13
N ALA A 13 -5.05 -9.47 -20.87
CA ALA A 13 -4.89 -10.67 -21.69
C ALA A 13 -3.49 -11.32 -21.58
N ALA A 14 -3.40 -12.41 -20.84
CA ALA A 14 -2.66 -13.58 -21.26
C ALA A 14 -2.89 -14.70 -20.25
N GLY A 15 -3.61 -15.70 -20.66
CA GLY A 15 -3.76 -16.96 -19.95
C GLY A 15 -2.71 -17.95 -20.37
N ALA A 16 -2.53 -18.93 -19.50
CA ALA A 16 -2.18 -20.32 -19.71
C ALA A 16 -0.73 -20.77 -19.58
N ALA A 17 -0.59 -21.65 -18.62
CA ALA A 17 0.07 -22.95 -18.57
C ALA A 17 1.56 -23.03 -18.22
N GLY A 18 1.83 -23.84 -17.19
CA GLY A 18 3.10 -24.55 -17.05
C GLY A 18 3.55 -24.93 -15.64
N LEU A 19 3.12 -26.10 -15.21
CA LEU A 19 3.82 -27.15 -14.44
C LEU A 19 4.57 -26.84 -13.12
N LEU A 20 4.10 -27.54 -12.09
CA LEU A 20 4.58 -27.73 -10.74
C LEU A 20 5.85 -28.59 -10.66
N ALA A 21 6.77 -28.20 -9.79
CA ALA A 21 7.68 -29.12 -9.12
C ALA A 21 7.82 -28.71 -7.66
N GLY A 22 7.61 -29.65 -6.75
CA GLY A 22 7.45 -29.42 -5.32
C GLY A 22 8.76 -29.26 -4.54
N CYS A 23 8.65 -28.59 -3.41
CA CYS A 23 9.59 -28.68 -2.29
C CYS A 23 8.84 -28.63 -0.96
N GLY A 24 9.28 -29.50 -0.03
CA GLY A 24 8.62 -29.88 1.20
C GLY A 24 8.32 -28.73 2.16
N GLY A 25 7.08 -28.69 2.61
CA GLY A 25 6.57 -27.76 3.59
C GLY A 25 6.63 -28.34 5.00
N LEU A 26 7.00 -27.51 5.96
CA LEU A 26 6.76 -27.70 7.39
C LEU A 26 5.24 -27.72 7.66
N PRO A 27 4.75 -28.40 8.70
CA PRO A 27 3.33 -28.54 8.91
C PRO A 27 2.68 -27.20 9.29
N VAL A 28 2.11 -26.56 8.29
CA VAL A 28 1.10 -25.52 8.49
C VAL A 28 -0.18 -26.28 8.84
N VAL A 29 -0.78 -25.94 9.97
CA VAL A 29 -2.12 -26.42 10.32
C VAL A 29 -3.04 -26.08 9.16
N ALA A 30 -3.36 -27.10 8.36
CA ALA A 30 -4.28 -26.97 7.24
C ALA A 30 -5.67 -26.67 7.80
N ARG A 31 -6.06 -25.41 7.79
CA ARG A 31 -7.47 -25.03 7.88
C ARG A 31 -8.03 -25.10 6.46
N THR A 32 -8.91 -26.04 6.27
CA THR A 32 -9.66 -26.28 5.04
C THR A 32 -10.40 -25.01 4.62
N ASP A 33 -10.28 -24.63 3.34
CA ASP A 33 -11.10 -23.61 2.67
C ASP A 33 -12.56 -24.10 2.57
N ASN A 34 -13.24 -24.17 3.71
CA ASN A 34 -14.67 -24.43 3.73
C ASN A 34 -15.39 -23.15 4.13
N PRO A 35 -16.30 -22.58 3.31
CA PRO A 35 -17.03 -21.37 3.63
C PRO A 35 -18.15 -21.59 4.67
N GLY A 36 -17.87 -22.42 5.67
CA GLY A 36 -18.71 -22.52 6.86
C GLY A 36 -18.64 -21.23 7.68
N ALA A 37 -19.71 -20.92 8.41
CA ALA A 37 -19.76 -19.74 9.29
C ALA A 37 -18.49 -19.66 10.15
N LEU A 38 -17.80 -18.52 10.08
CA LEU A 38 -16.63 -18.30 10.92
C LEU A 38 -17.07 -18.26 12.40
N PRO A 39 -16.35 -18.92 13.30
CA PRO A 39 -16.71 -18.90 14.71
C PRO A 39 -16.67 -17.46 15.23
N PRO A 40 -17.58 -17.06 16.13
CA PRO A 40 -17.54 -15.75 16.76
C PRO A 40 -16.24 -15.66 17.59
N LEU A 41 -15.40 -14.67 17.25
CA LEU A 41 -14.17 -14.35 17.96
C LEU A 41 -14.34 -13.01 18.65
N ALA A 42 -13.73 -12.84 19.84
CA ALA A 42 -13.54 -11.51 20.41
C ALA A 42 -12.78 -10.62 19.42
N SER A 43 -13.06 -9.33 19.40
CA SER A 43 -12.46 -8.38 18.42
C SER A 43 -10.93 -8.43 18.41
N ASP A 44 -10.31 -8.56 19.59
CA ASP A 44 -8.84 -8.66 19.69
C ASP A 44 -8.31 -9.95 19.08
N ALA A 45 -9.00 -11.08 19.30
CA ALA A 45 -8.61 -12.37 18.70
C ALA A 45 -8.75 -12.33 17.17
N TRP A 46 -9.73 -11.58 16.65
CA TRP A 46 -9.84 -11.36 15.22
C TRP A 46 -8.71 -10.49 14.66
N LEU A 47 -8.32 -9.43 15.36
CA LEU A 47 -7.18 -8.61 14.96
C LEU A 47 -5.88 -9.41 14.94
N ASP A 48 -5.67 -10.31 15.92
CA ASP A 48 -4.54 -11.24 15.94
C ASP A 48 -4.53 -12.15 14.72
N GLU A 49 -5.68 -12.75 14.41
CA GLU A 49 -5.83 -13.62 13.25
C GLU A 49 -5.63 -12.86 11.94
N LEU A 50 -6.19 -11.65 11.81
CA LEU A 50 -6.07 -10.81 10.61
C LEU A 50 -4.62 -10.37 10.39
N GLU A 51 -3.89 -9.98 11.44
CA GLU A 51 -2.46 -9.65 11.36
C GLU A 51 -1.64 -10.87 10.90
N SER A 52 -1.89 -12.05 11.47
CA SER A 52 -1.23 -13.31 11.10
C SER A 52 -1.53 -13.70 9.65
N ARG A 53 -2.78 -13.59 9.19
CA ARG A 53 -3.18 -13.84 7.81
C ARG A 53 -2.52 -12.88 6.84
N SER A 54 -2.48 -11.60 7.18
CA SER A 54 -1.81 -10.57 6.36
C SER A 54 -0.30 -10.79 6.26
N PHE A 55 0.35 -11.23 7.36
CA PHE A 55 1.74 -11.63 7.35
C PHE A 55 1.97 -12.85 6.44
N ALA A 56 1.09 -13.85 6.51
CA ALA A 56 1.19 -15.08 5.72
C ALA A 56 1.20 -14.79 4.21
N PHE A 57 0.50 -13.76 3.72
CA PHE A 57 0.59 -13.32 2.33
C PHE A 57 2.04 -13.10 1.90
N PHE A 58 2.78 -12.26 2.62
CA PHE A 58 4.17 -11.94 2.28
C PHE A 58 5.10 -13.14 2.51
N TRP A 59 4.83 -13.95 3.53
CA TRP A 59 5.68 -15.09 3.82
C TRP A 59 5.56 -16.22 2.79
N GLU A 60 4.36 -16.49 2.32
CA GLU A 60 4.05 -17.65 1.48
C GLU A 60 4.13 -17.36 -0.02
N THR A 61 3.82 -16.11 -0.45
CA THR A 61 3.72 -15.77 -1.88
C THR A 61 5.00 -15.16 -2.45
N THR A 62 5.88 -14.65 -1.61
CA THR A 62 7.18 -14.09 -2.03
C THR A 62 8.04 -15.15 -2.71
N ASN A 63 8.62 -14.82 -3.86
CA ASN A 63 9.57 -15.70 -4.54
C ASN A 63 10.81 -15.95 -3.66
N PRO A 64 11.06 -17.18 -3.21
CA PRO A 64 12.16 -17.48 -2.29
C PRO A 64 13.55 -17.29 -2.90
N ALA A 65 13.68 -17.28 -4.22
CA ALA A 65 14.95 -17.17 -4.90
C ALA A 65 15.49 -15.73 -4.99
N ASN A 66 14.58 -14.73 -5.06
CA ASN A 66 14.95 -13.33 -5.26
C ASN A 66 14.23 -12.36 -4.31
N GLY A 67 13.25 -12.83 -3.53
CA GLY A 67 12.50 -12.01 -2.57
C GLY A 67 11.48 -11.06 -3.18
N LEU A 68 11.14 -11.21 -4.46
CA LEU A 68 10.12 -10.42 -5.12
C LEU A 68 8.72 -10.84 -4.65
N VAL A 69 7.87 -9.86 -4.36
CA VAL A 69 6.49 -10.03 -3.91
C VAL A 69 5.56 -9.84 -5.10
N PRO A 70 4.61 -10.76 -5.36
CA PRO A 70 3.66 -10.60 -6.45
C PRO A 70 2.75 -9.39 -6.22
N ASP A 71 2.33 -8.73 -7.31
CA ASP A 71 1.33 -7.66 -7.24
C ASP A 71 0.03 -8.19 -6.64
N ARG A 72 -0.38 -9.39 -7.06
CA ARG A 72 -1.59 -10.08 -6.62
C ARG A 72 -1.41 -11.58 -6.49
N TRP A 73 -2.29 -12.20 -5.74
CA TRP A 73 -2.36 -13.64 -5.52
C TRP A 73 -3.82 -14.08 -5.22
N PRO A 74 -4.34 -15.23 -5.74
CA PRO A 74 -3.61 -16.33 -6.40
C PRO A 74 -3.44 -16.18 -7.92
N THR A 75 -4.03 -15.18 -8.55
CA THR A 75 -3.84 -14.99 -10.01
C THR A 75 -2.35 -14.75 -10.29
N PRO A 76 -1.74 -15.55 -11.20
CA PRO A 76 -0.34 -15.36 -11.56
C PRO A 76 -0.06 -13.93 -12.05
N SER A 77 0.95 -13.31 -11.47
CA SER A 77 1.22 -11.90 -11.67
C SER A 77 2.72 -11.59 -11.75
N PHE A 78 3.04 -10.38 -12.14
CA PHE A 78 4.34 -9.74 -11.99
C PHE A 78 4.58 -9.33 -10.54
N ALA A 79 5.81 -8.97 -10.19
CA ALA A 79 6.14 -8.39 -8.90
C ALA A 79 5.80 -6.90 -8.88
N SER A 80 5.27 -6.42 -7.75
CA SER A 80 5.11 -4.99 -7.46
C SER A 80 6.24 -4.52 -6.55
N VAL A 81 6.98 -3.50 -6.97
CA VAL A 81 8.11 -2.94 -6.20
C VAL A 81 7.61 -2.33 -4.89
N ALA A 82 6.45 -1.69 -4.87
CA ALA A 82 5.80 -1.23 -3.65
C ALA A 82 5.45 -2.40 -2.70
N ALA A 83 4.91 -3.50 -3.25
CA ALA A 83 4.59 -4.68 -2.45
C ALA A 83 5.86 -5.32 -1.83
N VAL A 84 7.01 -5.28 -2.53
CA VAL A 84 8.30 -5.70 -1.94
C VAL A 84 8.65 -4.84 -0.73
N GLY A 85 8.42 -3.52 -0.78
CA GLY A 85 8.62 -2.62 0.37
C GLY A 85 7.76 -2.98 1.58
N PHE A 86 6.48 -3.26 1.36
CA PHE A 86 5.59 -3.75 2.42
C PHE A 86 6.01 -5.14 2.92
N GLY A 87 6.45 -6.04 2.05
CA GLY A 87 6.99 -7.36 2.41
C GLY A 87 8.21 -7.26 3.30
N LEU A 88 9.16 -6.37 2.98
CA LEU A 88 10.30 -6.08 3.84
C LEU A 88 9.85 -5.59 5.22
N SER A 89 8.79 -4.78 5.31
CA SER A 89 8.23 -4.37 6.60
C SER A 89 7.47 -5.48 7.33
N ALA A 90 6.92 -6.46 6.60
CA ALA A 90 6.21 -7.59 7.19
C ALA A 90 7.14 -8.54 7.96
N TYR A 91 8.36 -8.76 7.50
CA TYR A 91 9.28 -9.72 8.13
C TYR A 91 9.67 -9.35 9.57
N PRO A 92 10.03 -8.08 9.90
CA PRO A 92 10.17 -7.63 11.28
C PRO A 92 8.93 -7.85 12.14
N VAL A 93 7.73 -7.58 11.59
CA VAL A 93 6.46 -7.83 12.30
C VAL A 93 6.33 -9.32 12.61
N GLY A 94 6.61 -10.20 11.64
CA GLY A 94 6.57 -11.65 11.84
C GLY A 94 7.49 -12.15 12.94
N VAL A 95 8.69 -11.56 13.08
CA VAL A 95 9.61 -11.86 14.19
C VAL A 95 9.04 -11.39 15.52
N ALA A 96 8.58 -10.15 15.58
CA ALA A 96 8.05 -9.56 16.81
C ALA A 96 6.80 -10.30 17.35
N ARG A 97 6.01 -10.88 16.45
CA ARG A 97 4.82 -11.70 16.79
C ARG A 97 5.12 -13.20 16.97
N GLY A 98 6.35 -13.64 16.69
CA GLY A 98 6.70 -15.05 16.78
C GLY A 98 6.13 -15.92 15.65
N TYR A 99 5.69 -15.34 14.54
CA TYR A 99 5.24 -16.11 13.36
C TYR A 99 6.40 -16.81 12.66
N VAL A 100 7.57 -16.19 12.70
CA VAL A 100 8.83 -16.72 12.19
C VAL A 100 9.97 -16.37 13.14
N THR A 101 11.06 -17.15 13.08
CA THR A 101 12.28 -16.83 13.84
C THR A 101 13.03 -15.64 13.23
N ARG A 102 13.81 -14.92 14.04
CA ARG A 102 14.67 -13.82 13.56
C ARG A 102 15.61 -14.29 12.44
N LYS A 103 16.15 -15.52 12.55
CA LYS A 103 17.00 -16.11 11.52
C LYS A 103 16.27 -16.29 10.20
N GLN A 104 15.07 -16.85 10.21
CA GLN A 104 14.27 -17.06 9.00
C GLN A 104 13.94 -15.72 8.30
N ALA A 105 13.48 -14.73 9.06
CA ALA A 105 13.18 -13.41 8.53
C ALA A 105 14.43 -12.72 7.98
N ARG A 106 15.54 -12.75 8.74
CA ARG A 106 16.85 -12.21 8.31
C ARG A 106 17.30 -12.80 6.99
N ASP A 107 17.25 -14.12 6.85
CA ASP A 107 17.70 -14.81 5.65
C ASP A 107 16.82 -14.43 4.43
N ARG A 108 15.50 -14.26 4.62
CA ARG A 108 14.58 -13.77 3.59
C ARG A 108 14.88 -12.32 3.20
N VAL A 109 15.10 -11.45 4.17
CA VAL A 109 15.47 -10.04 3.95
C VAL A 109 16.79 -9.95 3.18
N LEU A 110 17.81 -10.74 3.55
CA LEU A 110 19.10 -10.78 2.84
C LEU A 110 18.93 -11.21 1.37
N THR A 111 18.11 -12.24 1.10
CA THR A 111 17.80 -12.65 -0.28
C THR A 111 17.24 -11.49 -1.09
N THR A 112 16.24 -10.81 -0.55
CA THR A 112 15.59 -9.66 -1.21
C THR A 112 16.57 -8.50 -1.44
N LEU A 113 17.31 -8.12 -0.40
CA LEU A 113 18.20 -6.96 -0.48
C LEU A 113 19.45 -7.22 -1.38
N ARG A 114 20.00 -8.43 -1.37
CA ARG A 114 21.09 -8.82 -2.29
C ARG A 114 20.63 -8.74 -3.73
N PHE A 115 19.47 -9.32 -4.02
CA PHE A 115 18.87 -9.23 -5.35
C PHE A 115 18.70 -7.77 -5.79
N LEU A 116 18.07 -6.92 -5.00
CA LEU A 116 17.83 -5.52 -5.33
C LEU A 116 19.14 -4.71 -5.48
N ARG A 117 20.13 -4.96 -4.62
CA ARG A 117 21.42 -4.29 -4.68
C ARG A 117 22.19 -4.62 -5.96
N ASP A 118 22.18 -5.90 -6.35
CA ASP A 118 23.02 -6.43 -7.40
C ASP A 118 22.31 -6.49 -8.77
N ALA A 119 21.00 -6.18 -8.79
CA ALA A 119 20.18 -6.20 -9.99
C ALA A 119 20.66 -5.20 -11.06
N PRO A 120 20.59 -5.56 -12.36
CA PRO A 120 21.04 -4.70 -13.44
C PRO A 120 20.28 -3.36 -13.47
N GLN A 121 21.04 -2.26 -13.55
CA GLN A 121 20.49 -0.92 -13.72
C GLN A 121 21.12 -0.23 -14.93
N GLY A 122 20.31 0.40 -15.75
CA GLY A 122 20.76 1.11 -16.93
C GLY A 122 19.61 1.70 -17.75
N PRO A 123 19.95 2.52 -18.78
CA PRO A 123 18.95 3.14 -19.64
C PRO A 123 18.38 2.19 -20.70
N GLY A 124 18.82 0.93 -20.73
CA GLY A 124 18.37 -0.09 -21.69
C GLY A 124 16.88 -0.44 -21.51
N ARG A 125 16.25 -0.88 -22.60
CA ARG A 125 14.83 -1.27 -22.61
C ARG A 125 14.59 -2.65 -22.01
N GLU A 126 15.56 -3.55 -22.17
CA GLU A 126 15.45 -4.96 -21.81
C GLU A 126 16.48 -5.36 -20.75
N GLY A 127 16.15 -6.32 -19.92
CA GLY A 127 17.04 -6.90 -18.93
C GLY A 127 17.34 -6.02 -17.71
N MET A 128 16.81 -4.78 -17.67
CA MET A 128 17.05 -3.85 -16.56
C MET A 128 15.96 -3.99 -15.50
N THR A 129 16.39 -3.95 -14.22
CA THR A 129 15.49 -3.88 -13.06
C THR A 129 15.19 -2.43 -12.67
N GLY A 130 16.06 -1.51 -13.06
CA GLY A 130 15.93 -0.08 -12.76
C GLY A 130 16.94 0.80 -13.50
N TYR A 131 16.96 2.07 -13.12
CA TYR A 131 17.92 3.07 -13.62
C TYR A 131 18.09 4.21 -12.60
N ARG A 132 19.29 4.76 -12.47
CA ARG A 132 19.60 5.85 -11.52
C ARG A 132 19.25 5.55 -10.06
N GLY A 133 19.26 4.28 -9.66
CA GLY A 133 18.86 3.84 -8.33
C GLY A 133 17.36 3.58 -8.16
N PHE A 134 16.52 4.09 -9.06
CA PHE A 134 15.08 3.79 -9.09
C PHE A 134 14.81 2.43 -9.73
N TYR A 135 13.66 1.85 -9.39
CA TYR A 135 13.19 0.57 -9.92
C TYR A 135 11.95 0.76 -10.80
N TYR A 136 11.76 -0.14 -11.76
CA TYR A 136 10.52 -0.17 -12.53
C TYR A 136 9.34 -0.56 -11.63
N HIS A 137 8.17 0.00 -11.90
CA HIS A 137 6.94 -0.21 -11.14
C HIS A 137 6.64 -1.70 -10.95
N PHE A 138 6.70 -2.46 -12.04
CA PHE A 138 6.52 -3.91 -12.03
C PHE A 138 7.72 -4.62 -12.63
N LEU A 139 8.05 -5.78 -12.03
CA LEU A 139 9.16 -6.62 -12.43
C LEU A 139 8.65 -8.03 -12.77
N ASP A 140 9.31 -8.70 -13.68
CA ASP A 140 9.10 -10.13 -13.89
C ASP A 140 9.46 -10.91 -12.62
N MET A 141 8.57 -11.78 -12.18
CA MET A 141 8.70 -12.51 -10.91
C MET A 141 9.93 -13.43 -10.84
N GLN A 142 10.45 -13.90 -11.97
CA GLN A 142 11.56 -14.84 -12.02
C GLN A 142 12.89 -14.13 -12.22
N THR A 143 12.93 -13.25 -13.20
CA THR A 143 14.18 -12.59 -13.62
C THR A 143 14.42 -11.26 -12.91
N GLY A 144 13.36 -10.59 -12.42
CA GLY A 144 13.41 -9.24 -11.89
C GLY A 144 13.61 -8.15 -12.93
N ALA A 145 13.59 -8.49 -14.21
CA ALA A 145 13.62 -7.50 -15.27
C ALA A 145 12.32 -6.70 -15.33
N ARG A 146 12.38 -5.49 -15.92
CA ARG A 146 11.23 -4.65 -16.22
C ARG A 146 10.10 -5.48 -16.85
N PHE A 147 8.91 -5.39 -16.28
CA PHE A 147 7.76 -6.08 -16.86
C PHE A 147 7.13 -5.23 -17.97
N ARG A 148 7.21 -5.74 -19.22
CA ARG A 148 6.68 -5.03 -20.41
C ARG A 148 7.24 -3.60 -20.53
N ASP A 149 6.35 -2.64 -20.76
CA ASP A 149 6.65 -1.23 -21.00
C ASP A 149 6.30 -0.31 -19.82
N VAL A 150 6.25 -0.88 -18.60
CA VAL A 150 5.96 -0.09 -17.39
C VAL A 150 7.03 0.99 -17.16
N GLU A 151 6.63 2.05 -16.50
CA GLU A 151 7.54 3.11 -16.12
C GLU A 151 8.45 2.69 -14.96
N LEU A 152 9.61 3.30 -14.88
CA LEU A 152 10.40 3.43 -13.69
C LEU A 152 9.65 4.37 -12.75
N SER A 153 9.29 3.88 -11.56
CA SER A 153 8.39 4.60 -10.65
C SER A 153 9.15 5.21 -9.47
N THR A 154 8.94 6.50 -9.26
CA THR A 154 9.56 7.21 -8.13
C THR A 154 8.88 6.88 -6.82
N ILE A 155 7.55 6.78 -6.79
CA ILE A 155 6.81 6.48 -5.56
C ILE A 155 6.96 5.02 -5.13
N ASP A 156 6.88 4.06 -6.05
CA ASP A 156 7.02 2.65 -5.71
C ASP A 156 8.44 2.35 -5.19
N THR A 157 9.45 3.04 -5.76
CA THR A 157 10.82 2.99 -5.23
C THR A 157 10.90 3.59 -3.82
N ALA A 158 10.18 4.67 -3.52
CA ALA A 158 10.16 5.25 -2.17
C ALA A 158 9.50 4.29 -1.15
N LEU A 159 8.42 3.61 -1.53
CA LEU A 159 7.79 2.58 -0.69
C LEU A 159 8.72 1.39 -0.45
N LEU A 160 9.44 0.94 -1.49
CA LEU A 160 10.47 -0.09 -1.37
C LEU A 160 11.56 0.31 -0.35
N VAL A 161 12.08 1.52 -0.50
CA VAL A 161 13.15 2.05 0.38
C VAL A 161 12.67 2.16 1.81
N ALA A 162 11.45 2.61 2.06
CA ALA A 162 10.91 2.68 3.42
C ALA A 162 10.88 1.31 4.11
N GLY A 163 10.46 0.26 3.38
CA GLY A 163 10.52 -1.12 3.90
C GLY A 163 11.95 -1.60 4.15
N ALA A 164 12.89 -1.25 3.27
CA ALA A 164 14.30 -1.57 3.45
C ALA A 164 14.90 -0.86 4.67
N LEU A 165 14.62 0.43 4.85
CA LEU A 165 15.04 1.22 6.02
C LEU A 165 14.46 0.65 7.32
N HIS A 166 13.21 0.19 7.32
CA HIS A 166 12.62 -0.50 8.48
C HIS A 166 13.41 -1.77 8.83
N CYS A 167 13.81 -2.57 7.84
CA CYS A 167 14.66 -3.73 8.08
C CYS A 167 16.02 -3.35 8.67
N ALA A 168 16.66 -2.29 8.17
CA ALA A 168 17.96 -1.83 8.68
C ALA A 168 17.91 -1.43 10.15
N GLU A 169 16.79 -0.82 10.59
CA GLU A 169 16.57 -0.43 11.99
C GLU A 169 16.16 -1.59 12.90
N PHE A 170 15.50 -2.60 12.36
CA PHE A 170 15.06 -3.76 13.12
C PHE A 170 16.17 -4.79 13.30
N PHE A 171 16.95 -5.08 12.25
CA PHE A 171 18.06 -6.02 12.28
C PHE A 171 19.33 -5.31 12.73
N ASP A 172 19.43 -5.08 14.03
CA ASP A 172 20.41 -4.24 14.71
C ASP A 172 21.51 -5.03 15.45
N ALA A 173 21.50 -6.37 15.41
CA ALA A 173 22.50 -7.19 16.04
C ALA A 173 23.90 -6.94 15.45
N ASN A 174 24.92 -7.03 16.32
CA ASN A 174 26.30 -6.84 15.93
C ASN A 174 26.90 -8.16 15.39
N ASP A 175 26.28 -8.68 14.30
CA ASP A 175 26.78 -9.83 13.56
C ASP A 175 26.92 -9.52 12.06
N ALA A 176 27.63 -10.39 11.34
CA ALA A 176 27.94 -10.18 9.93
C ALA A 176 26.69 -10.14 9.04
N ALA A 177 25.68 -10.97 9.34
CA ALA A 177 24.49 -11.09 8.50
C ALA A 177 23.58 -9.85 8.64
N GLU A 178 23.37 -9.37 9.88
CA GLU A 178 22.58 -8.15 10.09
C GLU A 178 23.38 -6.89 9.70
N GLY A 179 24.71 -6.92 9.84
CA GLY A 179 25.59 -5.91 9.27
C GLY A 179 25.49 -5.80 7.75
N GLU A 180 25.33 -6.94 7.05
CA GLU A 180 25.09 -6.96 5.60
C GLU A 180 23.74 -6.36 5.23
N ILE A 181 22.68 -6.61 6.00
CA ILE A 181 21.37 -5.95 5.80
C ILE A 181 21.53 -4.44 5.81
N ARG A 182 22.13 -3.89 6.87
CA ARG A 182 22.34 -2.44 7.00
C ARG A 182 23.19 -1.86 5.86
N SER A 183 24.24 -2.56 5.45
CA SER A 183 25.10 -2.15 4.34
C SER A 183 24.36 -2.19 2.99
N ALA A 184 23.58 -3.25 2.72
CA ALA A 184 22.80 -3.37 1.48
C ALA A 184 21.73 -2.28 1.38
N VAL A 185 21.01 -2.02 2.47
CA VAL A 185 20.02 -0.93 2.53
C VAL A 185 20.67 0.42 2.26
N ARG A 186 21.80 0.69 2.88
CA ARG A 186 22.57 1.92 2.65
C ARG A 186 22.93 2.06 1.17
N THR A 187 23.50 1.02 0.56
CA THR A 187 23.87 1.02 -0.86
C THR A 187 22.68 1.28 -1.77
N ILE A 188 21.52 0.64 -1.49
CA ILE A 188 20.28 0.81 -2.26
C ILE A 188 19.77 2.26 -2.16
N TYR A 189 19.74 2.82 -0.96
CA TYR A 189 19.22 4.16 -0.74
C TYR A 189 20.14 5.25 -1.27
N GLU A 190 21.45 5.16 -1.00
CA GLU A 190 22.44 6.16 -1.38
C GLU A 190 22.64 6.30 -2.89
N ARG A 191 22.39 5.24 -3.67
CA ARG A 191 22.52 5.29 -5.13
C ARG A 191 21.36 5.96 -5.85
N ILE A 192 20.23 6.25 -5.17
CA ILE A 192 19.06 6.85 -5.79
C ILE A 192 19.33 8.32 -6.10
N ASP A 193 19.28 8.66 -7.38
CA ASP A 193 19.47 10.04 -7.85
C ASP A 193 18.13 10.81 -7.82
N TRP A 194 17.75 11.29 -6.61
CA TRP A 194 16.52 12.03 -6.42
C TRP A 194 16.48 13.34 -7.20
N ARG A 195 17.64 13.96 -7.46
CA ARG A 195 17.74 15.17 -8.28
C ARG A 195 17.40 14.91 -9.73
N TRP A 196 17.82 13.77 -10.28
CA TRP A 196 17.45 13.36 -11.62
C TRP A 196 15.93 13.20 -11.77
N ALA A 197 15.22 12.77 -10.73
CA ALA A 197 13.76 12.66 -10.74
C ALA A 197 13.03 14.02 -10.70
N GLN A 198 13.73 15.11 -10.38
CA GLN A 198 13.20 16.49 -10.40
C GLN A 198 13.35 17.12 -11.79
N VAL A 199 12.62 16.61 -12.77
CA VAL A 199 12.69 17.10 -14.17
C VAL A 199 12.25 18.56 -14.28
N ARG A 200 11.30 18.95 -13.45
CA ARG A 200 10.77 20.32 -13.31
C ARG A 200 10.91 20.77 -11.85
N PRO A 201 12.18 21.05 -11.44
CA PRO A 201 12.44 21.42 -10.05
C PRO A 201 11.56 22.59 -9.59
N PRO A 202 11.18 22.62 -8.31
CA PRO A 202 11.59 21.69 -7.24
C PRO A 202 10.62 20.49 -7.05
N ALA A 203 9.69 20.23 -7.98
CA ALA A 203 8.74 19.12 -7.89
C ALA A 203 9.38 17.78 -8.29
N MET A 204 8.91 16.70 -7.67
CA MET A 204 9.29 15.32 -8.02
C MET A 204 8.41 14.79 -9.16
N GLY A 205 9.05 14.27 -10.22
CA GLY A 205 8.35 13.62 -11.33
C GLY A 205 7.79 12.25 -10.98
N HIS A 206 6.77 11.80 -11.72
CA HIS A 206 6.14 10.49 -11.51
C HIS A 206 7.06 9.33 -11.87
N GLY A 207 7.91 9.49 -12.89
CA GLY A 207 8.77 8.41 -13.35
C GLY A 207 9.39 8.65 -14.72
N TRP A 208 9.93 7.57 -15.29
CA TRP A 208 10.68 7.61 -16.53
C TRP A 208 10.51 6.31 -17.34
N LYS A 209 10.59 6.41 -18.66
CA LYS A 209 10.60 5.26 -19.57
C LYS A 209 11.80 5.36 -20.54
N PRO A 210 12.48 4.25 -20.86
CA PRO A 210 13.58 4.28 -21.82
C PRO A 210 13.15 4.68 -23.24
N GLU A 211 11.87 4.51 -23.56
CA GLU A 211 11.30 4.85 -24.89
C GLU A 211 11.02 6.34 -25.04
N THR A 212 10.57 7.01 -23.98
CA THR A 212 10.00 8.36 -24.08
C THR A 212 10.61 9.36 -23.11
N GLY A 213 11.52 8.91 -22.23
CA GLY A 213 12.08 9.77 -21.19
C GLY A 213 11.14 9.96 -19.99
N HIS A 214 11.30 11.08 -19.32
CA HIS A 214 10.50 11.41 -18.12
C HIS A 214 9.02 11.61 -18.44
N LEU A 215 8.17 11.13 -17.53
CA LEU A 215 6.73 11.34 -17.63
C LEU A 215 6.37 12.82 -17.49
N ALA A 216 5.28 13.21 -18.12
CA ALA A 216 4.85 14.61 -18.17
C ALA A 216 4.33 15.15 -16.83
N SER A 217 3.97 14.28 -15.90
CA SER A 217 3.35 14.64 -14.62
C SER A 217 4.35 14.71 -13.48
N ASP A 218 4.11 15.65 -12.56
CA ASP A 218 4.80 15.77 -11.27
C ASP A 218 3.83 15.51 -10.13
N TYR A 219 4.35 15.00 -9.00
CA TYR A 219 3.62 14.92 -7.75
C TYR A 219 3.50 16.32 -7.13
N LYS A 220 2.30 16.85 -7.07
CA LYS A 220 1.97 18.12 -6.40
C LYS A 220 0.68 17.99 -5.60
N GLY A 221 0.67 18.52 -4.41
CA GLY A 221 -0.45 18.46 -3.51
C GLY A 221 -0.50 17.18 -2.70
N TYR A 222 -1.44 17.10 -1.78
CA TYR A 222 -1.62 15.97 -0.90
C TYR A 222 -2.01 14.71 -1.70
N ASN A 223 -1.11 13.76 -1.73
CA ASN A 223 -1.25 12.46 -2.42
C ASN A 223 -0.27 11.45 -1.81
N GLU A 224 -0.15 10.27 -2.40
CA GLU A 224 0.70 9.19 -1.92
C GLU A 224 2.21 9.51 -1.87
N ALA A 225 2.65 10.57 -2.56
CA ALA A 225 4.06 10.90 -2.68
C ALA A 225 4.67 11.64 -1.45
N MET A 226 3.93 11.81 -0.37
CA MET A 226 4.48 12.37 0.87
C MET A 226 5.77 11.68 1.29
N LEU A 227 5.77 10.35 1.32
CA LEU A 227 6.95 9.55 1.68
C LEU A 227 8.11 9.74 0.69
N LEU A 228 7.81 9.82 -0.61
CA LEU A 228 8.80 10.11 -1.65
C LEU A 228 9.55 11.41 -1.37
N TYR A 229 8.83 12.49 -1.08
CA TYR A 229 9.42 13.79 -0.79
C TYR A 229 10.28 13.77 0.48
N LEU A 230 9.81 13.10 1.53
CA LEU A 230 10.55 13.03 2.81
C LEU A 230 11.84 12.22 2.66
N LEU A 231 11.82 11.10 1.95
CA LEU A 231 13.02 10.31 1.67
C LEU A 231 13.97 11.05 0.72
N ALA A 232 13.45 11.71 -0.31
CA ALA A 232 14.27 12.49 -1.23
C ALA A 232 14.98 13.66 -0.53
N LEU A 233 14.30 14.40 0.34
CA LEU A 233 14.91 15.44 1.16
C LEU A 233 15.92 14.88 2.17
N GLY A 234 15.66 13.67 2.69
CA GLY A 234 16.53 12.98 3.64
C GLY A 234 17.78 12.36 3.02
N SER A 235 17.87 12.24 1.71
CA SER A 235 19.00 11.56 1.05
C SER A 235 20.36 12.13 1.46
N PRO A 236 21.34 11.27 1.80
CA PRO A 236 22.69 11.70 2.15
C PRO A 236 23.54 12.06 0.94
N THR A 237 23.22 11.55 -0.25
CA THR A 237 24.04 11.65 -1.47
C THR A 237 23.47 12.60 -2.52
N HIS A 238 22.20 12.42 -2.87
CA HIS A 238 21.52 13.17 -3.95
C HIS A 238 20.19 13.77 -3.43
N PRO A 239 20.23 14.61 -2.38
CA PRO A 239 19.01 15.14 -1.81
C PRO A 239 18.24 15.99 -2.83
N ALA A 240 16.91 15.93 -2.74
CA ALA A 240 16.02 16.81 -3.50
C ALA A 240 16.28 18.29 -3.15
N ASP A 241 15.83 19.17 -4.05
CA ASP A 241 15.87 20.61 -3.83
C ASP A 241 15.22 20.98 -2.48
N PRO A 242 15.81 21.91 -1.70
CA PRO A 242 15.26 22.32 -0.41
C PRO A 242 13.81 22.85 -0.47
N ASP A 243 13.40 23.46 -1.59
CA ASP A 243 12.03 23.92 -1.81
C ASP A 243 11.05 22.83 -2.27
N ALA A 244 11.49 21.57 -2.38
CA ALA A 244 10.67 20.47 -2.87
C ALA A 244 9.40 20.27 -2.04
N TRP A 245 9.49 20.32 -0.71
CA TRP A 245 8.33 20.21 0.17
C TRP A 245 7.32 21.35 -0.04
N LYS A 246 7.80 22.59 -0.16
CA LYS A 246 6.96 23.74 -0.45
C LYS A 246 6.22 23.62 -1.79
N ALA A 247 6.92 23.11 -2.81
CA ALA A 247 6.30 22.83 -4.12
C ALA A 247 5.23 21.75 -4.03
N TRP A 248 5.47 20.68 -3.25
CA TRP A 248 4.47 19.65 -3.01
C TRP A 248 3.24 20.21 -2.30
N CYS A 249 3.41 21.05 -1.27
CA CYS A 249 2.31 21.69 -0.55
C CYS A 249 1.57 22.77 -1.37
N SER A 250 2.03 23.14 -2.56
CA SER A 250 1.54 24.32 -3.30
C SER A 250 0.05 24.31 -3.63
N THR A 251 -0.58 23.14 -3.69
CA THR A 251 -2.02 22.97 -3.98
C THR A 251 -2.89 22.79 -2.73
N TYR A 252 -2.31 22.75 -1.55
CA TYR A 252 -2.99 22.52 -0.28
C TYR A 252 -4.18 23.47 -0.01
N PRO A 253 -4.09 24.79 -0.35
CA PRO A 253 -5.22 25.69 -0.16
C PRO A 253 -6.50 25.23 -0.89
N ARG A 254 -6.36 24.52 -2.02
CA ARG A 254 -7.49 24.01 -2.79
C ARG A 254 -7.99 22.65 -2.27
N ALA A 255 -7.12 21.91 -1.60
CA ALA A 255 -7.42 20.60 -1.03
C ALA A 255 -7.94 20.69 0.42
N TRP A 256 -7.81 21.84 1.09
CA TRP A 256 -8.37 22.04 2.43
C TRP A 256 -9.89 22.22 2.33
N ALA A 257 -10.62 21.19 2.70
CA ALA A 257 -12.07 21.13 2.46
C ALA A 257 -12.82 20.48 3.63
N THR A 258 -14.11 20.78 3.73
CA THR A 258 -15.02 20.11 4.66
C THR A 258 -15.78 19.01 3.92
N ARG A 259 -15.71 17.78 4.45
CA ARG A 259 -16.46 16.61 3.97
C ARG A 259 -17.18 15.97 5.12
N GLN A 260 -18.47 15.72 4.97
CA GLN A 260 -19.31 15.10 6.03
C GLN A 260 -19.12 15.77 7.42
N GLY A 261 -19.01 17.11 7.44
CA GLY A 261 -18.81 17.86 8.68
C GLY A 261 -17.36 17.92 9.21
N HIS A 262 -16.42 17.21 8.61
CA HIS A 262 -15.01 17.19 9.00
C HIS A 262 -14.17 18.06 8.06
N THR A 263 -13.33 18.94 8.60
CA THR A 263 -12.43 19.80 7.83
C THR A 263 -11.01 19.26 7.88
N PHE A 264 -10.44 18.93 6.73
CA PHE A 264 -9.13 18.32 6.59
C PHE A 264 -8.52 18.59 5.21
N LEU A 265 -7.26 18.23 5.04
CA LEU A 265 -6.59 18.22 3.75
C LEU A 265 -7.08 16.99 2.97
N ASP A 266 -7.99 17.25 2.04
CA ASP A 266 -8.78 16.22 1.36
C ASP A 266 -8.00 15.53 0.25
N TYR A 267 -8.13 14.22 0.22
CA TYR A 267 -7.92 13.37 -0.94
C TYR A 267 -9.04 12.30 -0.93
N PRO A 268 -9.72 12.07 -2.05
CA PRO A 268 -10.93 11.24 -2.04
C PRO A 268 -10.72 9.79 -1.59
N SER A 269 -9.55 9.21 -1.89
CA SER A 269 -9.24 7.80 -1.67
C SER A 269 -8.43 7.60 -0.39
N LEU A 270 -8.86 6.68 0.49
CA LEU A 270 -8.29 6.51 1.83
C LEU A 270 -6.81 6.14 1.84
N PHE A 271 -6.29 5.38 0.87
CA PHE A 271 -4.90 4.92 0.87
C PHE A 271 -3.88 6.07 0.99
N VAL A 272 -4.20 7.25 0.45
CA VAL A 272 -3.35 8.43 0.54
C VAL A 272 -3.17 8.89 1.98
N HIS A 273 -4.23 8.75 2.79
CA HIS A 273 -4.21 9.07 4.22
C HIS A 273 -3.51 7.99 5.08
N GLN A 274 -3.07 6.87 4.48
CA GLN A 274 -2.59 5.68 5.20
C GLN A 274 -1.14 5.32 4.87
N PHE A 275 -0.75 5.31 3.59
CA PHE A 275 0.51 4.71 3.14
C PHE A 275 1.73 5.29 3.83
N THR A 276 1.86 6.62 3.90
CA THR A 276 3.00 7.24 4.59
C THR A 276 2.99 6.96 6.10
N HIS A 277 1.79 6.88 6.69
CA HIS A 277 1.63 6.57 8.12
C HIS A 277 2.03 5.12 8.47
N ALA A 278 2.12 4.22 7.50
CA ALA A 278 2.65 2.88 7.77
C ALA A 278 4.04 2.94 8.39
N TRP A 279 4.87 3.92 7.98
CA TRP A 279 6.25 4.08 8.46
C TRP A 279 6.47 5.30 9.36
N ILE A 280 5.62 6.31 9.32
CA ILE A 280 5.83 7.57 10.04
C ILE A 280 4.67 7.86 10.98
N ASP A 281 4.99 7.99 12.26
CA ASP A 281 4.06 8.50 13.28
C ASP A 281 4.09 10.02 13.31
N PHE A 282 3.06 10.65 12.75
CA PHE A 282 2.97 12.12 12.68
C PHE A 282 2.34 12.78 13.91
N ARG A 283 2.05 12.03 14.98
CA ARG A 283 1.40 12.60 16.17
C ARG A 283 2.25 13.66 16.85
N GLY A 284 1.66 14.85 17.00
CA GLY A 284 2.33 16.00 17.60
C GLY A 284 3.46 16.60 16.74
N MET A 285 3.51 16.26 15.45
CA MET A 285 4.61 16.61 14.55
C MET A 285 4.08 17.30 13.28
N PRO A 286 3.56 18.55 13.38
CA PRO A 286 3.12 19.29 12.22
C PRO A 286 4.29 19.89 11.43
N ASP A 287 4.11 20.05 10.10
CA ASP A 287 4.88 20.97 9.29
C ASP A 287 4.32 22.40 9.39
N ALA A 288 4.85 23.34 8.61
CA ALA A 288 4.40 24.73 8.65
C ALA A 288 2.92 24.90 8.30
N TRP A 289 2.42 24.16 7.29
CA TRP A 289 1.02 24.23 6.87
C TRP A 289 0.07 23.68 7.95
N MET A 290 0.36 22.49 8.47
CA MET A 290 -0.48 21.86 9.48
C MET A 290 -0.48 22.62 10.79
N ARG A 291 0.63 23.28 11.13
CA ARG A 291 0.75 24.18 12.29
C ARG A 291 -0.20 25.38 12.18
N ASP A 292 -0.27 26.00 10.97
CA ASP A 292 -1.23 27.07 10.69
C ASP A 292 -2.70 26.60 10.83
N LYS A 293 -2.97 25.34 10.54
CA LYS A 293 -4.30 24.73 10.70
C LYS A 293 -4.60 24.21 12.11
N GLY A 294 -3.62 24.23 13.01
CA GLY A 294 -3.77 23.77 14.38
C GLY A 294 -3.91 22.25 14.54
N ILE A 295 -3.44 21.47 13.56
CA ILE A 295 -3.46 20.00 13.55
C ILE A 295 -2.13 19.43 13.04
N ASP A 296 -2.00 18.12 13.06
CA ASP A 296 -0.94 17.36 12.39
C ASP A 296 -1.54 16.43 11.32
N TYR A 297 -0.68 15.69 10.59
CA TYR A 297 -1.15 14.76 9.55
C TYR A 297 -1.85 13.54 10.14
N PHE A 298 -1.61 13.20 11.41
CA PHE A 298 -2.35 12.12 12.07
C PHE A 298 -3.80 12.52 12.31
N GLU A 299 -4.04 13.72 12.85
CA GLU A 299 -5.39 14.26 13.03
C GLU A 299 -6.09 14.48 11.68
N ASN A 300 -5.34 14.90 10.64
CA ASN A 300 -5.86 15.00 9.27
C ASN A 300 -6.43 13.64 8.78
N SER A 301 -5.66 12.58 8.92
CA SER A 301 -6.06 11.23 8.50
C SER A 301 -7.18 10.66 9.40
N ARG A 302 -7.20 11.03 10.68
CA ARG A 302 -8.30 10.70 11.60
C ARG A 302 -9.62 11.32 11.11
N ARG A 303 -9.61 12.59 10.71
CA ARG A 303 -10.79 13.28 10.16
C ARG A 303 -11.23 12.69 8.82
N ALA A 304 -10.29 12.34 7.95
CA ALA A 304 -10.59 11.67 6.69
C ALA A 304 -11.27 10.31 6.90
N THR A 305 -10.83 9.54 7.90
CA THR A 305 -11.44 8.26 8.28
C THR A 305 -12.89 8.44 8.75
N LEU A 306 -13.16 9.43 9.61
CA LEU A 306 -14.50 9.76 10.07
C LEU A 306 -15.39 10.19 8.91
N ALA A 307 -14.90 11.08 8.04
CA ALA A 307 -15.63 11.55 6.88
C ALA A 307 -16.03 10.41 5.93
N GLN A 308 -15.15 9.42 5.76
CA GLN A 308 -15.42 8.27 4.91
C GLN A 308 -16.52 7.34 5.49
N ARG A 309 -16.48 7.10 6.80
CA ARG A 309 -17.55 6.36 7.48
C ARG A 309 -18.89 7.10 7.39
N ASP A 310 -18.89 8.40 7.67
CA ASP A 310 -20.10 9.21 7.63
C ASP A 310 -20.67 9.32 6.19
N PHE A 311 -19.79 9.33 5.17
CA PHE A 311 -20.20 9.22 3.76
C PHE A 311 -20.91 7.88 3.48
N ALA A 312 -20.40 6.77 3.99
CA ALA A 312 -21.03 5.46 3.81
C ALA A 312 -22.36 5.37 4.58
N ILE A 313 -22.49 5.99 5.75
CA ILE A 313 -23.74 6.09 6.50
C ILE A 313 -24.76 6.91 5.71
N ALA A 314 -24.37 8.09 5.21
CA ALA A 314 -25.22 8.94 4.40
C ALA A 314 -25.63 8.31 3.06
N ASN A 315 -24.76 7.50 2.49
CA ASN A 315 -24.94 6.71 1.28
C ASN A 315 -25.69 7.46 0.15
N PRO A 316 -25.15 8.59 -0.33
CA PRO A 316 -25.90 9.49 -1.24
C PRO A 316 -26.23 8.84 -2.58
N GLU A 317 -25.45 7.85 -2.98
CA GLU A 317 -25.65 7.11 -4.22
C GLU A 317 -26.55 5.87 -4.05
N GLY A 318 -26.92 5.50 -2.82
CA GLY A 318 -27.78 4.36 -2.54
C GLY A 318 -27.13 3.01 -2.86
N TRP A 319 -25.81 2.88 -2.62
CA TRP A 319 -25.09 1.61 -2.82
C TRP A 319 -25.54 0.56 -1.80
N ALA A 320 -25.81 -0.65 -2.26
CA ALA A 320 -26.14 -1.75 -1.36
C ALA A 320 -24.92 -2.08 -0.47
N GLY A 321 -25.18 -2.17 0.82
CA GLY A 321 -24.17 -2.56 1.80
C GLY A 321 -23.34 -1.42 2.40
N TYR A 322 -23.44 -0.18 1.91
CA TYR A 322 -22.84 0.97 2.59
C TYR A 322 -23.54 1.26 3.91
N GLY A 323 -22.76 1.60 4.93
CA GLY A 323 -23.30 1.93 6.24
C GLY A 323 -22.23 2.04 7.31
N GLU A 324 -22.67 2.12 8.56
CA GLU A 324 -21.83 2.36 9.74
C GLU A 324 -20.66 1.39 9.90
N HIS A 325 -20.88 0.12 9.55
CA HIS A 325 -19.89 -0.95 9.66
C HIS A 325 -19.52 -1.55 8.30
N SER A 326 -19.73 -0.80 7.21
CA SER A 326 -19.42 -1.26 5.85
C SER A 326 -19.00 -0.06 5.00
N TRP A 327 -17.71 0.24 5.05
CA TRP A 327 -17.04 1.36 4.38
C TRP A 327 -15.59 1.00 4.07
N GLY A 328 -14.90 1.82 3.31
CA GLY A 328 -13.52 1.57 2.87
C GLY A 328 -13.42 1.81 1.37
N VAL A 329 -13.83 3.02 0.92
CA VAL A 329 -13.76 3.41 -0.49
C VAL A 329 -12.35 3.90 -0.79
N THR A 330 -11.59 3.09 -1.52
CA THR A 330 -10.17 3.33 -1.79
C THR A 330 -9.73 2.63 -3.07
N ALA A 331 -8.45 2.72 -3.43
CA ALA A 331 -7.88 2.02 -4.58
C ALA A 331 -7.96 0.50 -4.36
N CYS A 332 -8.61 -0.22 -5.26
CA CYS A 332 -8.74 -1.67 -5.22
C CYS A 332 -9.18 -2.23 -6.58
N ASP A 333 -9.15 -3.55 -6.69
CA ASP A 333 -9.79 -4.25 -7.80
C ASP A 333 -11.32 -4.05 -7.79
N GLY A 334 -11.93 -4.31 -8.91
CA GLY A 334 -13.37 -4.32 -9.09
C GLY A 334 -13.77 -5.30 -10.19
N PRO A 335 -15.07 -5.47 -10.43
CA PRO A 335 -15.56 -6.56 -11.26
C PRO A 335 -15.12 -6.49 -12.72
N VAL A 336 -15.27 -5.34 -13.36
CA VAL A 336 -15.06 -5.15 -14.80
C VAL A 336 -15.24 -3.69 -15.19
N ASP A 337 -14.65 -3.25 -16.29
CA ASP A 337 -14.97 -1.94 -16.90
C ASP A 337 -16.31 -2.04 -17.64
N LEU A 338 -17.39 -1.56 -17.01
CA LEU A 338 -18.77 -1.70 -17.51
C LEU A 338 -19.61 -0.46 -17.17
N GLN A 339 -20.51 -0.09 -18.09
CA GLN A 339 -21.64 0.78 -17.78
C GLN A 339 -22.94 -0.03 -17.88
N ARG A 340 -23.72 -0.05 -16.80
CA ARG A 340 -24.97 -0.80 -16.74
C ARG A 340 -25.98 -0.11 -15.83
N GLU A 341 -27.27 -0.34 -16.11
CA GLU A 341 -28.32 0.10 -15.22
C GLU A 341 -28.40 -0.80 -13.97
N TRP A 342 -28.53 -0.17 -12.81
CA TRP A 342 -28.76 -0.82 -11.53
C TRP A 342 -29.69 0.05 -10.68
N ASN A 343 -30.79 -0.53 -10.18
CA ASN A 343 -31.82 0.16 -9.40
C ASN A 343 -32.28 1.49 -10.04
N GLY A 344 -32.57 1.46 -11.34
CA GLY A 344 -33.10 2.61 -12.10
C GLY A 344 -32.04 3.72 -12.35
N ARG A 345 -30.78 3.47 -12.11
CA ARG A 345 -29.69 4.42 -12.37
C ARG A 345 -28.62 3.79 -13.26
N ARG A 346 -28.11 4.57 -14.21
CA ARG A 346 -26.93 4.16 -15.00
C ARG A 346 -25.68 4.26 -14.13
N ARG A 347 -25.05 3.10 -13.89
CA ARG A 347 -23.84 2.96 -13.07
C ARG A 347 -22.64 2.64 -13.95
N ARG A 348 -21.48 3.12 -13.52
CA ARG A 348 -20.18 2.77 -14.10
C ARG A 348 -19.39 1.99 -13.08
N TYR A 349 -18.94 0.80 -13.47
CA TYR A 349 -18.02 -0.05 -12.71
C TYR A 349 -16.66 -0.03 -13.37
N ILE A 350 -15.58 -0.26 -12.61
CA ILE A 350 -14.21 -0.36 -13.13
C ILE A 350 -13.52 -1.59 -12.58
N SER A 351 -12.62 -2.15 -13.37
CA SER A 351 -11.83 -3.33 -13.01
C SER A 351 -10.74 -3.03 -11.97
N TYR A 352 -10.17 -1.81 -12.00
CA TYR A 352 -9.24 -1.31 -10.98
C TYR A 352 -9.26 0.22 -10.96
N GLY A 353 -9.13 0.82 -9.78
CA GLY A 353 -8.91 2.27 -9.69
C GLY A 353 -9.00 2.85 -8.29
N GLY A 354 -8.55 4.10 -8.19
CA GLY A 354 -8.64 4.91 -6.97
C GLY A 354 -10.07 5.40 -6.75
N ARG A 355 -10.87 4.61 -6.08
CA ARG A 355 -12.20 4.99 -5.63
C ARG A 355 -12.11 5.96 -4.47
N GLY A 356 -13.11 6.83 -4.32
CA GLY A 356 -13.09 7.80 -3.25
C GLY A 356 -14.36 8.61 -3.12
N MET A 357 -14.57 9.18 -1.95
CA MET A 357 -15.70 10.06 -1.66
C MET A 357 -15.76 11.24 -2.66
N GLN A 358 -16.94 11.50 -3.21
CA GLN A 358 -17.19 12.65 -4.11
C GLN A 358 -16.25 12.69 -5.34
N ALA A 359 -15.60 11.59 -5.67
CA ALA A 359 -14.80 11.40 -6.87
C ALA A 359 -15.38 10.28 -7.70
N TYR A 360 -14.67 9.14 -7.77
CA TYR A 360 -15.19 7.95 -8.42
C TYR A 360 -15.62 6.93 -7.36
N ASP A 361 -16.87 6.54 -7.41
CA ASP A 361 -17.47 5.53 -6.54
C ASP A 361 -18.38 4.62 -7.37
N ASP A 362 -18.19 3.31 -7.26
CA ASP A 362 -18.98 2.29 -7.97
C ASP A 362 -19.64 1.29 -7.00
N GLY A 363 -19.65 1.61 -5.72
CA GLY A 363 -20.19 0.74 -4.68
C GLY A 363 -19.26 -0.36 -4.22
N THR A 364 -17.99 -0.36 -4.67
CA THR A 364 -16.98 -1.32 -4.23
C THR A 364 -16.36 -0.89 -2.90
N ILE A 365 -16.34 -1.82 -1.95
CA ILE A 365 -15.70 -1.67 -0.63
C ILE A 365 -14.44 -2.53 -0.61
N ALA A 366 -13.33 -1.95 -0.20
CA ALA A 366 -12.10 -2.65 0.12
C ALA A 366 -11.87 -2.61 1.63
N PRO A 367 -12.08 -3.71 2.36
CA PRO A 367 -11.97 -3.74 3.83
C PRO A 367 -10.60 -3.29 4.35
N TYR A 368 -9.53 -3.44 3.56
CA TYR A 368 -8.21 -2.92 3.93
C TYR A 368 -8.22 -1.40 4.11
N GLY A 369 -9.05 -0.67 3.35
CA GLY A 369 -9.18 0.78 3.48
C GLY A 369 -9.72 1.19 4.85
N ALA A 370 -10.73 0.47 5.36
CA ALA A 370 -11.17 0.65 6.73
C ALA A 370 -10.09 0.19 7.73
N GLY A 371 -9.55 -1.02 7.54
CA GLY A 371 -8.58 -1.64 8.44
C GLY A 371 -7.28 -0.86 8.60
N SER A 372 -6.74 -0.31 7.51
CA SER A 372 -5.52 0.51 7.55
C SER A 372 -5.71 1.86 8.26
N SER A 373 -6.95 2.22 8.61
CA SER A 373 -7.27 3.40 9.42
C SER A 373 -7.28 3.11 10.92
N ILE A 374 -6.98 1.89 11.37
CA ILE A 374 -7.12 1.45 12.77
C ILE A 374 -6.35 2.32 13.77
N VAL A 375 -5.18 2.82 13.40
CA VAL A 375 -4.37 3.67 14.28
C VAL A 375 -5.02 5.04 14.51
N PHE A 376 -5.84 5.52 13.58
CA PHE A 376 -6.47 6.84 13.65
C PHE A 376 -7.75 6.81 14.47
N ASN A 377 -8.59 5.78 14.30
CA ASN A 377 -9.90 5.66 14.92
C ASN A 377 -10.21 4.20 15.28
N PRO A 378 -9.51 3.58 16.25
CA PRO A 378 -9.73 2.17 16.60
C PRO A 378 -11.19 1.90 17.03
N ASP A 379 -11.83 2.85 17.71
CA ASP A 379 -13.19 2.71 18.25
C ASP A 379 -14.26 2.50 17.15
N ILE A 380 -14.00 2.93 15.93
CA ILE A 380 -14.90 2.68 14.80
C ILE A 380 -14.37 1.60 13.84
N VAL A 381 -13.05 1.46 13.72
CA VAL A 381 -12.45 0.50 12.79
C VAL A 381 -12.56 -0.93 13.31
N VAL A 382 -12.28 -1.16 14.60
CA VAL A 382 -12.35 -2.50 15.19
C VAL A 382 -13.77 -3.09 15.10
N PRO A 383 -14.85 -2.38 15.49
CA PRO A 383 -16.21 -2.87 15.28
C PRO A 383 -16.56 -3.07 13.81
N THR A 384 -16.06 -2.21 12.91
CA THR A 384 -16.29 -2.34 11.45
C THR A 384 -15.69 -3.63 10.92
N LEU A 385 -14.42 -3.93 11.24
CA LEU A 385 -13.77 -5.18 10.80
C LEU A 385 -14.49 -6.41 11.37
N ALA A 386 -14.87 -6.37 12.63
CA ALA A 386 -15.64 -7.46 13.26
C ALA A 386 -16.99 -7.66 12.55
N ALA A 387 -17.76 -6.59 12.33
CA ALA A 387 -19.05 -6.67 11.66
C ALA A 387 -18.93 -7.14 10.20
N MET A 388 -17.93 -6.70 9.45
CA MET A 388 -17.67 -7.21 8.09
C MET A 388 -17.39 -8.71 8.11
N ARG A 389 -16.60 -9.19 9.08
CA ARG A 389 -16.35 -10.61 9.26
C ARG A 389 -17.62 -11.38 9.62
N ASP A 390 -18.35 -10.92 10.62
CA ASP A 390 -19.49 -11.63 11.18
C ASP A 390 -20.67 -11.66 10.19
N ASN A 391 -20.91 -10.58 9.45
CA ASN A 391 -22.00 -10.47 8.50
C ASN A 391 -21.69 -11.05 7.11
N HIS A 392 -20.43 -11.00 6.68
CA HIS A 392 -20.04 -11.27 5.29
C HIS A 392 -18.84 -12.22 5.17
N GLY A 393 -18.22 -12.63 6.28
CA GLY A 393 -16.96 -13.37 6.28
C GLY A 393 -16.97 -14.65 5.46
N ALA A 394 -18.10 -15.35 5.38
CA ALA A 394 -18.25 -16.53 4.52
C ALA A 394 -17.95 -16.26 3.02
N HIS A 395 -18.05 -14.99 2.60
CA HIS A 395 -17.82 -14.58 1.21
C HIS A 395 -16.52 -13.80 1.05
N ILE A 396 -16.19 -12.91 2.01
CA ILE A 396 -15.13 -11.90 1.86
C ILE A 396 -13.87 -12.17 2.68
N VAL A 397 -13.83 -13.21 3.54
CA VAL A 397 -12.64 -13.59 4.31
C VAL A 397 -12.04 -14.86 3.74
N GLY A 398 -10.76 -14.79 3.36
CA GLY A 398 -10.02 -15.93 2.86
C GLY A 398 -8.65 -16.07 3.55
N ARG A 399 -7.71 -16.77 2.90
CA ARG A 399 -6.43 -17.18 3.50
C ARG A 399 -5.62 -16.02 4.09
N TYR A 400 -5.57 -14.88 3.38
CA TYR A 400 -4.69 -13.76 3.73
C TYR A 400 -5.43 -12.54 4.28
N GLY A 401 -6.69 -12.67 4.63
CA GLY A 401 -7.53 -11.62 5.17
C GLY A 401 -8.77 -11.38 4.33
N TYR A 402 -9.10 -10.13 4.08
CA TYR A 402 -10.30 -9.73 3.38
C TYR A 402 -10.10 -9.60 1.87
N TYR A 403 -11.14 -9.91 1.12
CA TYR A 403 -11.33 -9.53 -0.28
C TYR A 403 -12.13 -8.24 -0.40
N ALA A 404 -11.89 -7.47 -1.45
CA ALA A 404 -12.79 -6.41 -1.87
C ALA A 404 -14.13 -6.99 -2.35
N TYR A 405 -15.21 -6.22 -2.23
CA TYR A 405 -16.55 -6.68 -2.62
C TYR A 405 -17.45 -5.53 -3.08
N ASN A 406 -18.48 -5.87 -3.86
CA ASN A 406 -19.50 -4.92 -4.33
C ASN A 406 -20.88 -5.56 -4.32
N ARG A 407 -21.69 -5.20 -3.33
CA ARG A 407 -23.06 -5.72 -3.20
C ARG A 407 -24.04 -5.13 -4.23
N SER A 408 -23.62 -4.09 -4.93
CA SER A 408 -24.37 -3.46 -6.01
C SER A 408 -23.98 -3.96 -7.40
N PHE A 409 -23.23 -5.07 -7.48
CA PHE A 409 -22.87 -5.73 -8.72
C PHE A 409 -23.38 -7.19 -8.74
N PRO A 410 -24.64 -7.44 -9.06
CA PRO A 410 -25.21 -8.79 -9.09
C PRO A 410 -25.14 -9.46 -10.46
N PHE A 411 -24.42 -8.91 -11.44
CA PHE A 411 -24.48 -9.30 -12.85
C PHE A 411 -23.61 -10.53 -13.13
N ASP A 412 -24.23 -11.70 -13.24
CA ASP A 412 -23.60 -12.99 -13.52
C ASP A 412 -23.48 -13.29 -15.04
N ASP A 413 -24.14 -12.50 -15.87
CA ASP A 413 -24.09 -12.57 -17.34
C ASP A 413 -22.91 -11.78 -17.96
N VAL A 414 -22.04 -11.22 -17.14
CA VAL A 414 -20.90 -10.41 -17.57
C VAL A 414 -19.58 -11.18 -17.39
N LYS A 415 -18.71 -11.13 -18.40
CA LYS A 415 -17.34 -11.61 -18.24
C LYS A 415 -16.57 -10.67 -17.31
N LEU A 416 -16.25 -11.13 -16.13
CA LEU A 416 -15.50 -10.38 -15.13
C LEU A 416 -14.02 -10.25 -15.52
N THR A 417 -13.40 -9.16 -15.07
CA THR A 417 -11.94 -9.00 -15.09
C THR A 417 -11.32 -9.66 -13.85
N HIS A 418 -11.94 -9.46 -12.70
CA HIS A 418 -11.50 -10.02 -11.42
C HIS A 418 -12.69 -10.62 -10.66
N GLY A 419 -12.40 -11.55 -9.77
CA GLY A 419 -13.36 -12.06 -8.80
C GLY A 419 -14.47 -12.92 -9.38
N ARG A 420 -15.55 -13.01 -8.62
CA ARG A 420 -16.76 -13.80 -8.93
C ARG A 420 -18.01 -13.09 -8.44
N VAL A 421 -19.15 -13.36 -9.06
CA VAL A 421 -20.46 -13.01 -8.50
C VAL A 421 -20.94 -14.13 -7.59
N VAL A 422 -21.32 -13.76 -6.36
CA VAL A 422 -21.92 -14.65 -5.37
C VAL A 422 -23.43 -14.42 -5.38
N PRO A 423 -24.24 -15.43 -5.71
CA PRO A 423 -25.71 -15.29 -5.77
C PRO A 423 -26.28 -14.75 -4.45
N GLY A 424 -27.14 -13.73 -4.55
CA GLY A 424 -27.75 -13.08 -3.38
C GLY A 424 -26.85 -12.14 -2.59
N PHE A 425 -25.55 -12.07 -2.92
CA PHE A 425 -24.60 -11.18 -2.25
C PHE A 425 -24.08 -10.06 -3.17
N GLY A 426 -23.53 -10.40 -4.32
CA GLY A 426 -22.89 -9.47 -5.26
C GLY A 426 -21.52 -9.94 -5.69
N TRP A 427 -20.70 -9.04 -6.22
CA TRP A 427 -19.33 -9.34 -6.61
C TRP A 427 -18.40 -9.44 -5.40
N VAL A 428 -17.46 -10.38 -5.44
CA VAL A 428 -16.38 -10.56 -4.48
C VAL A 428 -15.09 -10.79 -5.26
N ASP A 429 -14.03 -10.13 -4.87
CA ASP A 429 -12.70 -10.35 -5.44
C ASP A 429 -12.20 -11.78 -5.16
N SER A 430 -11.26 -12.24 -5.95
CA SER A 430 -10.56 -13.51 -5.75
C SER A 430 -9.07 -13.35 -5.47
N ASP A 431 -8.55 -12.13 -5.59
CA ASP A 431 -7.16 -11.80 -5.40
C ASP A 431 -6.93 -10.95 -4.14
N TYR A 432 -5.74 -11.09 -3.59
CA TYR A 432 -5.16 -10.18 -2.60
C TYR A 432 -4.08 -9.38 -3.28
N LEU A 433 -4.06 -8.07 -3.11
CA LEU A 433 -3.03 -7.21 -3.65
C LEU A 433 -1.99 -6.88 -2.57
N GLY A 434 -0.70 -6.98 -2.90
CA GLY A 434 0.36 -6.70 -1.94
C GLY A 434 0.30 -5.27 -1.37
N ILE A 435 -0.18 -4.30 -2.17
CA ILE A 435 -0.38 -2.91 -1.77
C ILE A 435 -1.67 -2.66 -0.95
N GLU A 436 -2.49 -3.68 -0.74
CA GLU A 436 -3.66 -3.66 0.16
C GLU A 436 -3.34 -4.35 1.48
N VAL A 437 -2.78 -5.56 1.38
CA VAL A 437 -2.41 -6.37 2.55
C VAL A 437 -1.29 -5.71 3.35
N GLY A 438 -0.34 -5.05 2.66
CA GLY A 438 0.82 -4.42 3.30
C GLY A 438 0.48 -3.28 4.25
N PRO A 439 -0.25 -2.25 3.81
CA PRO A 439 -0.69 -1.18 4.71
C PRO A 439 -1.54 -1.69 5.86
N LEU A 440 -2.44 -2.65 5.60
CA LEU A 440 -3.25 -3.27 6.65
C LEU A 440 -2.37 -3.90 7.73
N LEU A 441 -1.40 -4.75 7.34
CA LEU A 441 -0.46 -5.38 8.27
C LEU A 441 0.35 -4.34 9.06
N ALA A 442 0.93 -3.36 8.38
CA ALA A 442 1.75 -2.34 9.03
C ALA A 442 0.95 -1.51 10.04
N MET A 443 -0.30 -1.16 9.71
CA MET A 443 -1.16 -0.37 10.58
C MET A 443 -1.72 -1.19 11.75
N LEU A 444 -2.00 -2.48 11.57
CA LEU A 444 -2.31 -3.41 12.67
C LEU A 444 -1.12 -3.52 13.63
N ALA A 445 0.09 -3.72 13.11
CA ALA A 445 1.31 -3.79 13.91
C ALA A 445 1.60 -2.49 14.67
N ASN A 446 1.34 -1.34 14.06
CA ASN A 446 1.47 -0.04 14.69
C ASN A 446 0.39 0.21 15.77
N HIS A 447 -0.85 -0.16 15.53
CA HIS A 447 -1.92 -0.10 16.54
C HIS A 447 -1.59 -0.95 17.78
N ARG A 448 -1.03 -2.14 17.57
CA ARG A 448 -0.73 -3.12 18.61
C ARG A 448 0.70 -3.02 19.18
N GLY A 449 1.25 -1.83 19.26
CA GLY A 449 2.55 -1.59 19.90
C GLY A 449 3.52 -0.69 19.14
N GLY A 450 3.13 -0.12 18.00
CA GLY A 450 3.96 0.84 17.28
C GLY A 450 5.21 0.21 16.64
N LEU A 451 5.17 -1.06 16.25
CA LEU A 451 6.36 -1.82 15.87
C LEU A 451 7.17 -1.15 14.74
N VAL A 452 6.49 -0.75 13.67
CA VAL A 452 7.16 -0.09 12.54
C VAL A 452 7.60 1.32 12.95
N TRP A 453 6.75 2.07 13.64
CA TRP A 453 7.06 3.43 14.07
C TRP A 453 8.26 3.50 15.02
N GLN A 454 8.35 2.58 16.00
CA GLN A 454 9.47 2.54 16.94
C GLN A 454 10.82 2.33 16.22
N ALA A 455 10.88 1.48 15.21
CA ALA A 455 12.06 1.30 14.39
C ALA A 455 12.36 2.57 13.57
N MET A 456 11.37 3.06 12.83
CA MET A 456 11.56 4.18 11.90
C MET A 456 11.89 5.52 12.58
N ARG A 457 11.51 5.72 13.85
CA ARG A 457 11.94 6.90 14.63
C ARG A 457 13.46 6.97 14.83
N ARG A 458 14.17 5.85 14.76
CA ARG A 458 15.64 5.80 14.87
C ARG A 458 16.35 6.13 13.57
N GLN A 459 15.65 6.08 12.43
CA GLN A 459 16.23 6.25 11.10
C GLN A 459 16.71 7.71 10.88
N PRO A 460 18.03 7.95 10.79
CA PRO A 460 18.57 9.32 10.77
C PRO A 460 18.24 10.07 9.48
N ASP A 461 18.18 9.37 8.36
CA ASP A 461 17.88 10.00 7.06
C ASP A 461 16.42 10.43 6.99
N LEU A 462 15.50 9.62 7.52
CA LEU A 462 14.09 10.01 7.63
C LEU A 462 13.91 11.22 8.55
N ARG A 463 14.59 11.23 9.71
CA ARG A 463 14.60 12.39 10.62
C ARG A 463 15.08 13.64 9.90
N ARG A 464 16.18 13.55 9.16
CA ARG A 464 16.72 14.67 8.36
C ARG A 464 15.73 15.15 7.30
N GLY A 465 15.05 14.23 6.61
CA GLY A 465 14.03 14.57 5.62
C GLY A 465 12.85 15.33 6.22
N LEU A 466 12.32 14.87 7.34
CA LEU A 466 11.26 15.53 8.09
C LEU A 466 11.67 16.93 8.55
N GLN A 467 12.88 17.08 9.11
CA GLN A 467 13.41 18.38 9.54
C GLN A 467 13.56 19.36 8.36
N ARG A 468 14.07 18.89 7.21
CA ARG A 468 14.19 19.70 5.98
C ARG A 468 12.84 20.08 5.38
N ALA A 469 11.81 19.25 5.58
CA ALA A 469 10.42 19.57 5.22
C ALA A 469 9.72 20.48 6.24
N GLY A 470 10.41 20.90 7.31
CA GLY A 470 9.88 21.85 8.31
C GLY A 470 9.00 21.20 9.38
N PHE A 471 9.05 19.89 9.54
CA PHE A 471 8.41 19.20 10.66
C PHE A 471 9.15 19.45 11.98
N SER A 472 8.41 19.56 13.07
CA SER A 472 8.95 19.71 14.42
C SER A 472 7.97 19.21 15.48
N GLY A 473 8.48 18.97 16.69
CA GLY A 473 7.69 18.41 17.78
C GLY A 473 7.57 16.88 17.74
N GLY A 474 6.68 16.32 18.54
CA GLY A 474 6.52 14.89 18.66
C GLY A 474 7.85 14.17 18.94
N TRP A 475 8.14 13.08 18.26
CA TRP A 475 9.38 12.32 18.43
C TRP A 475 10.63 12.96 17.75
N LEU A 476 10.48 14.09 17.06
CA LEU A 476 11.60 14.88 16.51
C LEU A 476 12.21 15.85 17.54
N ALA A 477 11.47 16.14 18.60
CA ALA A 477 11.90 17.02 19.70
C ALA A 477 13.14 16.49 20.43
#